data_307bc3ba43588f933436abd7124ac93e
#
_entry.id   307bc3ba43588f933436abd7124ac93e
#
_cell.length_a   1.000
_cell.length_b   1.000
_cell.length_c   1.000
_cell.angle_alpha   90.00
_cell.angle_beta   90.00
_cell.angle_gamma   90.00
#
_symmetry.space_group_name_H-M   'P 1'
#
loop_
_entity.id
_entity.type
_entity.pdbx_description
1 polymer ?
#
loop_
_entity_poly.entity_id
_entity_poly.type
_entity_poly.pdbx_seq_one_letter_code
_entity_poly.pdbx_strand_id
1 'polypeptide(L)'
;MLFTLEALQANDGDCLLLHYQADGDALVHVLIDGGAAGIYRSILKPRLVQLRGSRPLHLRMAMVSHIDADHITGLLDLLKSLEEDQADGAEEFCRIQTLWHNSFGQLHGGKSAVAQSATVTASIDGVVPPDDRLDWTTQAVVASVPQGNRLRQSAVQLAIPINQGAGGDLVMAPARGQKIVRIADGLTFMVLAPNQQQLTRLQTEFAKASQQIKGGASDAAVGADYLNNTVPNMSSIAVLAEAAGPDGTARRMLLTGDARGDVLLESLELAGLLDQGRFHVDLLKVQHHCSSHSTTQDFFERVTADRYVISGNGKHDIPHADALGWLSAARAGQRYDAYLTNRIGVLDNRKTLDTFLDSEARNQPTHSYHFRAEKDLSISVDLG
;
A
#
# COMPACT_ATOMS: atom_id res chain seq x y z
N MET A 1 -11.34 -23.66 0.01
CA MET A 1 -10.74 -22.44 -0.59
C MET A 1 -9.78 -21.82 0.42
N LEU A 2 -8.65 -21.22 0.01
CA LEU A 2 -7.80 -20.35 0.82
C LEU A 2 -7.91 -18.91 0.29
N PHE A 3 -8.20 -17.95 1.14
CA PHE A 3 -8.19 -16.52 0.79
C PHE A 3 -7.71 -15.72 2.01
N THR A 4 -6.42 -15.55 2.10
CA THR A 4 -5.72 -15.05 3.29
C THR A 4 -4.94 -13.78 2.97
N LEU A 5 -5.05 -12.76 3.81
CA LEU A 5 -4.14 -11.63 3.84
C LEU A 5 -3.13 -11.81 4.97
N GLU A 6 -1.86 -11.83 4.61
CA GLU A 6 -0.73 -11.86 5.54
C GLU A 6 -0.07 -10.49 5.57
N ALA A 7 -0.08 -9.82 6.70
CA ALA A 7 0.59 -8.53 6.92
C ALA A 7 1.93 -8.78 7.62
N LEU A 8 3.02 -8.48 6.90
CA LEU A 8 4.38 -8.63 7.40
C LEU A 8 4.76 -7.46 8.32
N GLN A 9 5.74 -7.70 9.18
CA GLN A 9 6.31 -6.64 10.02
C GLN A 9 7.15 -5.69 9.17
N ALA A 10 6.54 -4.64 8.66
CA ALA A 10 7.14 -3.68 7.73
C ALA A 10 7.62 -2.37 8.39
N ASN A 11 7.77 -2.36 9.72
CA ASN A 11 8.00 -1.16 10.52
C ASN A 11 6.84 -0.17 10.39
N ASP A 12 7.10 1.02 9.82
CA ASP A 12 6.15 2.09 9.60
C ASP A 12 5.32 1.93 8.32
N GLY A 13 5.71 1.01 7.41
CA GLY A 13 5.11 0.85 6.10
C GLY A 13 4.21 -0.38 5.92
N ASP A 14 3.93 -0.69 4.65
CA ASP A 14 3.19 -1.87 4.24
C ASP A 14 4.07 -2.90 3.53
N CYS A 15 3.89 -4.17 3.89
CA CYS A 15 4.37 -5.33 3.14
C CYS A 15 3.36 -6.44 3.33
N LEU A 16 2.57 -6.73 2.30
CA LEU A 16 1.44 -7.62 2.40
C LEU A 16 1.59 -8.77 1.41
N LEU A 17 1.18 -9.97 1.81
CA LEU A 17 1.04 -11.12 0.93
C LEU A 17 -0.42 -11.56 0.92
N LEU A 18 -1.04 -11.55 -0.26
CA LEU A 18 -2.33 -12.18 -0.45
C LEU A 18 -2.12 -13.59 -1.00
N HIS A 19 -2.69 -14.56 -0.32
CA HIS A 19 -2.67 -15.97 -0.69
C HIS A 19 -4.06 -16.40 -1.13
N TYR A 20 -4.15 -17.01 -2.29
CA TYR A 20 -5.40 -17.51 -2.82
C TYR A 20 -5.23 -18.90 -3.42
N GLN A 21 -6.19 -19.78 -3.14
CA GLN A 21 -6.28 -21.10 -3.73
C GLN A 21 -7.74 -21.51 -3.82
N ALA A 22 -8.25 -21.70 -5.04
CA ALA A 22 -9.51 -22.42 -5.24
C ALA A 22 -9.31 -23.93 -5.02
N ASP A 23 -10.37 -24.65 -4.74
CA ASP A 23 -10.31 -26.08 -4.49
C ASP A 23 -9.77 -26.83 -5.73
N GLY A 24 -8.65 -27.51 -5.54
CA GLY A 24 -7.96 -28.27 -6.60
C GLY A 24 -6.98 -27.47 -7.45
N ASP A 25 -6.89 -26.15 -7.26
CA ASP A 25 -6.00 -25.26 -8.01
C ASP A 25 -4.63 -25.07 -7.36
N ALA A 26 -3.71 -24.48 -8.09
CA ALA A 26 -2.40 -24.09 -7.56
C ALA A 26 -2.55 -22.86 -6.66
N LEU A 27 -1.74 -22.83 -5.59
CA LEU A 27 -1.66 -21.68 -4.68
C LEU A 27 -1.08 -20.46 -5.40
N VAL A 28 -1.79 -19.36 -5.30
CA VAL A 28 -1.46 -18.05 -5.89
C VAL A 28 -0.99 -17.10 -4.80
N HIS A 29 0.12 -16.40 -5.07
CA HIS A 29 0.66 -15.37 -4.20
C HIS A 29 0.69 -14.03 -4.92
N VAL A 30 0.22 -12.98 -4.25
CA VAL A 30 0.35 -11.58 -4.68
C VAL A 30 1.10 -10.83 -3.58
N LEU A 31 2.21 -10.20 -3.95
CA LEU A 31 2.95 -9.30 -3.06
C LEU A 31 2.45 -7.87 -3.27
N ILE A 32 2.11 -7.18 -2.20
CA ILE A 32 1.64 -5.80 -2.20
C ILE A 32 2.53 -5.00 -1.27
N ASP A 33 3.26 -4.07 -1.83
CA ASP A 33 4.31 -3.27 -1.19
C ASP A 33 5.46 -4.11 -0.61
N GLY A 34 6.57 -3.47 -0.31
CA GLY A 34 7.77 -4.14 0.16
C GLY A 34 8.26 -3.69 1.53
N GLY A 35 7.59 -2.68 2.10
CA GLY A 35 8.01 -2.06 3.35
C GLY A 35 9.19 -1.11 3.21
N ALA A 36 9.59 -0.55 4.33
CA ALA A 36 10.69 0.40 4.48
C ALA A 36 12.07 -0.25 4.26
N ALA A 37 13.11 0.57 4.29
CA ALA A 37 14.50 0.11 4.16
C ALA A 37 14.85 -0.97 5.19
N GLY A 38 15.53 -2.03 4.73
CA GLY A 38 15.93 -3.18 5.54
C GLY A 38 14.88 -4.27 5.69
N ILE A 39 13.60 -3.99 5.41
CA ILE A 39 12.49 -4.97 5.53
C ILE A 39 12.68 -6.14 4.57
N TYR A 40 13.16 -5.89 3.34
CA TYR A 40 13.47 -7.00 2.42
C TYR A 40 14.38 -8.04 3.06
N ARG A 41 15.50 -7.59 3.63
CA ARG A 41 16.52 -8.51 4.18
C ARG A 41 16.05 -9.22 5.44
N SER A 42 15.39 -8.49 6.35
CA SER A 42 15.04 -9.00 7.68
C SER A 42 13.72 -9.75 7.75
N ILE A 43 12.77 -9.43 6.88
CA ILE A 43 11.38 -9.93 6.96
C ILE A 43 10.94 -10.55 5.64
N LEU A 44 10.92 -9.78 4.53
CA LEU A 44 10.32 -10.23 3.28
C LEU A 44 11.07 -11.41 2.67
N LYS A 45 12.42 -11.32 2.49
CA LYS A 45 13.21 -12.41 1.92
C LYS A 45 13.11 -13.70 2.74
N PRO A 46 13.26 -13.69 4.08
CA PRO A 46 13.03 -14.86 4.91
C PRO A 46 11.64 -15.49 4.71
N ARG A 47 10.59 -14.65 4.61
CA ARG A 47 9.23 -15.14 4.37
C ARG A 47 9.05 -15.76 2.98
N LEU A 48 9.57 -15.11 1.94
CA LEU A 48 9.55 -15.65 0.58
C LEU A 48 10.33 -16.96 0.47
N VAL A 49 11.45 -17.11 1.20
CA VAL A 49 12.19 -18.37 1.30
C VAL A 49 11.35 -19.49 1.92
N GLN A 50 10.61 -19.20 2.99
CA GLN A 50 9.68 -20.17 3.59
C GLN A 50 8.58 -20.60 2.61
N LEU A 51 8.04 -19.66 1.82
CA LEU A 51 6.99 -19.95 0.82
C LEU A 51 7.54 -20.70 -0.41
N ARG A 52 8.77 -20.43 -0.80
CA ARG A 52 9.42 -21.04 -1.96
C ARG A 52 9.49 -22.57 -1.86
N GLY A 53 9.78 -23.11 -0.70
CA GLY A 53 10.08 -24.54 -0.54
C GLY A 53 11.29 -24.95 -1.39
N SER A 54 11.15 -25.97 -2.24
CA SER A 54 12.22 -26.53 -3.09
C SER A 54 12.22 -26.04 -4.54
N ARG A 55 11.35 -25.11 -4.91
CA ARG A 55 11.19 -24.58 -6.29
C ARG A 55 11.21 -23.06 -6.27
N PRO A 56 11.50 -22.38 -7.40
CA PRO A 56 11.34 -20.94 -7.48
C PRO A 56 9.93 -20.52 -7.04
N LEU A 57 9.84 -19.50 -6.19
CA LEU A 57 8.56 -18.95 -5.79
C LEU A 57 7.92 -18.21 -6.98
N HIS A 58 6.67 -18.50 -7.27
CA HIS A 58 5.91 -17.80 -8.29
C HIS A 58 4.98 -16.77 -7.64
N LEU A 59 5.30 -15.48 -7.80
CA LEU A 59 4.40 -14.39 -7.50
C LEU A 59 3.57 -14.09 -8.76
N ARG A 60 2.26 -14.26 -8.67
CA ARG A 60 1.33 -13.90 -9.74
C ARG A 60 1.41 -12.42 -10.06
N MET A 61 1.64 -11.60 -9.04
CA MET A 61 1.77 -10.16 -9.15
C MET A 61 2.63 -9.64 -8.00
N ALA A 62 3.43 -8.62 -8.29
CA ALA A 62 3.90 -7.67 -7.31
C ALA A 62 3.21 -6.33 -7.60
N MET A 63 2.70 -5.65 -6.58
CA MET A 63 2.05 -4.35 -6.69
C MET A 63 2.74 -3.37 -5.73
N VAL A 64 3.08 -2.19 -6.22
CA VAL A 64 3.44 -1.04 -5.39
C VAL A 64 2.26 -0.10 -5.38
N SER A 65 1.68 0.11 -4.19
CA SER A 65 0.53 0.99 -4.03
C SER A 65 0.88 2.42 -4.44
N HIS A 66 1.99 2.95 -3.93
CA HIS A 66 2.54 4.26 -4.29
C HIS A 66 4.05 4.31 -4.01
N ILE A 67 4.69 5.42 -4.36
CA ILE A 67 6.16 5.52 -4.41
C ILE A 67 6.83 5.90 -3.09
N ASP A 68 6.11 6.00 -1.98
CA ASP A 68 6.72 6.36 -0.70
C ASP A 68 7.66 5.25 -0.19
N ALA A 69 8.74 5.67 0.47
CA ALA A 69 9.86 4.81 0.79
C ALA A 69 9.51 3.62 1.70
N ASP A 70 8.50 3.78 2.53
CA ASP A 70 7.99 2.75 3.42
C ASP A 70 7.06 1.72 2.74
N HIS A 71 6.80 1.90 1.44
CA HIS A 71 6.07 0.96 0.58
C HIS A 71 6.96 0.35 -0.50
N ILE A 72 7.77 1.18 -1.19
CA ILE A 72 8.51 0.75 -2.39
C ILE A 72 9.87 0.09 -2.09
N THR A 73 10.55 0.49 -0.99
CA THR A 73 11.99 0.20 -0.83
C THR A 73 12.29 -1.30 -0.77
N GLY A 74 11.52 -2.08 -0.01
CA GLY A 74 11.76 -3.52 0.07
C GLY A 74 11.50 -4.25 -1.25
N LEU A 75 10.60 -3.74 -2.11
CA LEU A 75 10.39 -4.30 -3.45
C LEU A 75 11.56 -3.96 -4.39
N LEU A 76 12.13 -2.75 -4.29
CA LEU A 76 13.37 -2.39 -5.00
C LEU A 76 14.53 -3.32 -4.61
N ASP A 77 14.67 -3.62 -3.32
CA ASP A 77 15.69 -4.54 -2.83
C ASP A 77 15.45 -5.97 -3.34
N LEU A 78 14.19 -6.41 -3.44
CA LEU A 78 13.84 -7.71 -4.05
C LEU A 78 14.26 -7.74 -5.53
N LEU A 79 13.86 -6.74 -6.34
CA LEU A 79 14.21 -6.72 -7.76
C LEU A 79 15.73 -6.64 -7.96
N LYS A 80 16.43 -5.85 -7.14
CA LYS A 80 17.90 -5.81 -7.16
C LYS A 80 18.52 -7.19 -6.87
N SER A 81 18.00 -7.92 -5.88
CA SER A 81 18.47 -9.28 -5.60
C SER A 81 18.23 -10.23 -6.78
N LEU A 82 17.11 -10.09 -7.51
CA LEU A 82 16.83 -10.90 -8.70
C LEU A 82 17.76 -10.54 -9.88
N GLU A 83 18.11 -9.25 -10.04
CA GLU A 83 19.10 -8.81 -11.03
C GLU A 83 20.50 -9.39 -10.74
N GLU A 84 20.91 -9.37 -9.47
CA GLU A 84 22.18 -9.96 -9.01
C GLU A 84 22.20 -11.48 -9.27
N ASP A 85 21.15 -12.22 -8.87
CA ASP A 85 21.02 -13.65 -9.11
C ASP A 85 21.09 -13.97 -10.62
N GLN A 86 20.43 -13.17 -11.48
CA GLN A 86 20.46 -13.34 -12.93
C GLN A 86 21.88 -13.09 -13.51
N ALA A 87 22.57 -12.05 -13.03
CA ALA A 87 23.92 -11.71 -13.49
C ALA A 87 24.95 -12.78 -13.10
N ASP A 88 24.80 -13.39 -11.94
CA ASP A 88 25.67 -14.42 -11.41
C ASP A 88 25.32 -15.82 -11.97
N GLY A 89 24.25 -15.95 -12.77
CA GLY A 89 23.76 -17.24 -13.27
C GLY A 89 23.27 -18.17 -12.16
N ALA A 90 22.85 -17.58 -11.03
CA ALA A 90 22.32 -18.31 -9.88
C ALA A 90 20.94 -18.92 -10.19
N GLU A 91 20.54 -19.92 -9.39
CA GLU A 91 19.19 -20.47 -9.48
C GLU A 91 18.15 -19.41 -9.15
N GLU A 92 17.16 -19.26 -10.03
CA GLU A 92 16.08 -18.30 -9.86
C GLU A 92 15.36 -18.50 -8.52
N PHE A 93 15.46 -17.49 -7.66
CA PHE A 93 14.85 -17.51 -6.33
C PHE A 93 13.35 -17.29 -6.39
N CYS A 94 12.91 -16.28 -7.14
CA CYS A 94 11.53 -15.84 -7.21
C CYS A 94 11.24 -15.31 -8.62
N ARG A 95 10.08 -15.67 -9.18
CA ARG A 95 9.59 -15.20 -10.47
C ARG A 95 8.35 -14.34 -10.26
N ILE A 96 8.38 -13.11 -10.75
CA ILE A 96 7.26 -12.18 -10.72
C ILE A 96 6.61 -12.16 -12.10
N GLN A 97 5.32 -12.49 -12.19
CA GLN A 97 4.64 -12.59 -13.49
C GLN A 97 4.21 -11.23 -14.04
N THR A 98 3.85 -10.29 -13.18
CA THR A 98 3.57 -8.89 -13.55
C THR A 98 3.85 -7.96 -12.37
N LEU A 99 4.30 -6.74 -12.67
CA LEU A 99 4.45 -5.66 -11.70
C LEU A 99 3.40 -4.59 -11.95
N TRP A 100 2.56 -4.32 -10.95
CA TRP A 100 1.66 -3.15 -10.98
C TRP A 100 2.29 -1.98 -10.24
N HIS A 101 2.39 -0.86 -10.94
CA HIS A 101 3.03 0.34 -10.42
C HIS A 101 2.70 1.56 -11.27
N ASN A 102 2.39 2.67 -10.64
CA ASN A 102 2.22 3.97 -11.27
C ASN A 102 3.49 4.81 -11.06
N SER A 103 4.43 4.75 -12.02
CA SER A 103 5.64 5.56 -11.93
C SER A 103 5.34 7.04 -12.21
N PHE A 104 6.10 7.91 -11.57
CA PHE A 104 5.98 9.36 -11.73
C PHE A 104 6.10 9.81 -13.20
N GLY A 105 7.02 9.25 -13.97
CA GLY A 105 7.19 9.55 -15.38
C GLY A 105 5.98 9.19 -16.26
N GLN A 106 5.22 8.17 -15.89
CA GLN A 106 3.97 7.81 -16.57
C GLN A 106 2.83 8.77 -16.20
N LEU A 107 2.80 9.23 -14.95
CA LEU A 107 1.83 10.22 -14.48
C LEU A 107 1.93 11.57 -15.20
N HIS A 108 3.08 11.90 -15.76
CA HIS A 108 3.34 13.16 -16.46
C HIS A 108 3.24 13.11 -18.01
N GLY A 109 2.70 12.06 -18.61
CA GLY A 109 2.25 12.10 -20.01
C GLY A 109 3.30 11.86 -21.09
N GLY A 110 4.21 10.89 -20.94
CA GLY A 110 4.97 10.34 -22.06
C GLY A 110 6.39 10.87 -22.22
N LYS A 111 7.01 10.73 -23.42
CA LYS A 111 8.44 10.95 -23.70
C LYS A 111 9.00 12.32 -23.27
N SER A 112 8.18 13.37 -23.26
CA SER A 112 8.56 14.71 -22.76
C SER A 112 8.69 14.75 -21.24
N ALA A 113 7.92 13.96 -20.51
CA ALA A 113 7.96 13.87 -19.06
C ALA A 113 9.17 13.06 -18.57
N VAL A 114 9.62 12.07 -19.34
CA VAL A 114 10.86 11.33 -19.03
C VAL A 114 12.05 12.30 -19.10
N ALA A 115 12.09 13.22 -20.07
CA ALA A 115 13.12 14.23 -20.16
C ALA A 115 13.01 15.27 -19.03
N GLN A 116 11.80 15.68 -18.65
CA GLN A 116 11.55 16.58 -17.51
C GLN A 116 11.85 15.90 -16.18
N SER A 117 11.46 14.63 -16.02
CA SER A 117 11.81 13.78 -14.89
C SER A 117 13.33 13.61 -14.78
N ALA A 118 14.04 13.35 -15.88
CA ALA A 118 15.49 13.27 -15.90
C ALA A 118 16.15 14.61 -15.55
N THR A 119 15.57 15.74 -15.96
CA THR A 119 16.05 17.08 -15.61
C THR A 119 15.78 17.41 -14.14
N VAL A 120 14.62 17.01 -13.62
CA VAL A 120 14.29 17.15 -12.19
C VAL A 120 15.18 16.21 -11.36
N THR A 121 15.34 14.95 -11.76
CA THR A 121 16.25 13.99 -11.11
C THR A 121 17.71 14.50 -11.15
N ALA A 122 18.18 14.98 -12.28
CA ALA A 122 19.54 15.56 -12.40
C ALA A 122 19.69 16.87 -11.61
N SER A 123 18.63 17.66 -11.48
CA SER A 123 18.63 18.85 -10.63
C SER A 123 18.61 18.49 -9.14
N ILE A 124 17.99 17.38 -8.79
CA ILE A 124 17.90 16.84 -7.42
C ILE A 124 19.21 16.11 -7.07
N ASP A 125 19.73 15.25 -7.94
CA ASP A 125 21.00 14.52 -7.73
C ASP A 125 22.22 15.48 -7.64
N GLY A 126 22.12 16.67 -8.22
CA GLY A 126 23.17 17.70 -8.17
C GLY A 126 23.04 18.69 -7.00
N VAL A 127 21.91 18.73 -6.30
CA VAL A 127 21.56 19.79 -5.33
C VAL A 127 21.47 19.28 -3.90
N VAL A 128 21.33 17.97 -3.69
CA VAL A 128 21.15 17.41 -2.34
C VAL A 128 22.35 16.58 -1.91
N PRO A 129 23.37 17.18 -1.24
CA PRO A 129 24.16 16.44 -0.28
C PRO A 129 23.22 15.99 0.85
N PRO A 130 23.54 14.91 1.60
CA PRO A 130 22.84 14.61 2.83
C PRO A 130 23.05 15.79 3.78
N ASP A 131 22.15 16.75 3.74
CA ASP A 131 22.18 17.93 4.59
C ASP A 131 21.19 17.67 5.73
N ASP A 132 21.71 17.56 6.95
CA ASP A 132 20.95 17.41 8.21
C ASP A 132 19.95 18.57 8.44
N ARG A 133 19.85 19.51 7.52
CA ARG A 133 18.94 20.66 7.53
C ARG A 133 17.67 20.51 6.73
N LEU A 134 17.58 19.47 5.87
CA LEU A 134 16.33 19.16 5.19
C LEU A 134 15.45 18.37 6.15
N ASP A 135 14.19 18.80 6.32
CA ASP A 135 13.26 18.00 7.07
C ASP A 135 13.08 16.64 6.34
N TRP A 136 12.86 15.58 7.11
CA TRP A 136 12.74 14.21 6.62
C TRP A 136 11.70 14.04 5.52
N THR A 137 10.74 14.94 5.43
CA THR A 137 9.60 14.93 4.52
C THR A 137 10.01 15.36 3.10
N THR A 138 10.81 16.41 2.99
CA THR A 138 11.40 16.83 1.71
C THR A 138 12.36 15.76 1.18
N GLN A 139 13.13 15.13 2.06
CA GLN A 139 14.00 14.00 1.70
C GLN A 139 13.20 12.82 1.15
N ALA A 140 12.04 12.49 1.74
CA ALA A 140 11.19 11.38 1.30
C ALA A 140 10.63 11.61 -0.11
N VAL A 141 10.13 12.81 -0.41
CA VAL A 141 9.59 13.16 -1.74
C VAL A 141 10.69 13.18 -2.81
N VAL A 142 11.83 13.76 -2.48
CA VAL A 142 13.00 13.82 -3.39
C VAL A 142 13.54 12.42 -3.69
N ALA A 143 13.50 11.50 -2.71
CA ALA A 143 13.97 10.14 -2.89
C ALA A 143 12.96 9.24 -3.65
N SER A 144 11.67 9.50 -3.58
CA SER A 144 10.63 8.61 -4.11
C SER A 144 10.53 8.61 -5.64
N VAL A 145 10.80 9.73 -6.31
CA VAL A 145 10.77 9.80 -7.79
C VAL A 145 11.87 8.96 -8.46
N PRO A 146 13.15 9.05 -8.06
CA PRO A 146 14.20 8.14 -8.51
C PRO A 146 13.88 6.67 -8.24
N GLN A 147 13.31 6.36 -7.08
CA GLN A 147 12.93 5.01 -6.70
C GLN A 147 11.87 4.41 -7.64
N GLY A 148 10.81 5.17 -7.97
CA GLY A 148 9.80 4.74 -8.93
C GLY A 148 10.37 4.49 -10.34
N ASN A 149 11.31 5.34 -10.80
CA ASN A 149 11.99 5.14 -12.08
C ASN A 149 12.89 3.90 -12.05
N ARG A 150 13.62 3.67 -10.96
CA ARG A 150 14.46 2.49 -10.77
C ARG A 150 13.64 1.21 -10.76
N LEU A 151 12.50 1.19 -10.06
CA LEU A 151 11.60 0.04 -10.04
C LEU A 151 11.20 -0.39 -11.46
N ARG A 152 10.85 0.58 -12.30
CA ARG A 152 10.51 0.34 -13.71
C ARG A 152 11.70 -0.17 -14.52
N GLN A 153 12.89 0.38 -14.32
CA GLN A 153 14.12 -0.05 -15.01
C GLN A 153 14.44 -1.50 -14.66
N SER A 154 14.39 -1.87 -13.37
CA SER A 154 14.60 -3.23 -12.90
C SER A 154 13.56 -4.21 -13.48
N ALA A 155 12.29 -3.82 -13.54
CA ALA A 155 11.26 -4.65 -14.16
C ALA A 155 11.55 -4.91 -15.65
N VAL A 156 11.99 -3.88 -16.40
CA VAL A 156 12.38 -4.04 -17.81
C VAL A 156 13.59 -4.96 -17.95
N GLN A 157 14.62 -4.80 -17.11
CA GLN A 157 15.83 -5.62 -17.13
C GLN A 157 15.51 -7.09 -16.83
N LEU A 158 14.62 -7.35 -15.89
CA LEU A 158 14.15 -8.69 -15.50
C LEU A 158 13.05 -9.24 -16.45
N ALA A 159 12.70 -8.51 -17.51
CA ALA A 159 11.61 -8.86 -18.43
C ALA A 159 10.25 -9.07 -17.73
N ILE A 160 9.99 -8.38 -16.64
CA ILE A 160 8.73 -8.43 -15.91
C ILE A 160 7.73 -7.48 -16.59
N PRO A 161 6.58 -7.99 -17.09
CA PRO A 161 5.54 -7.14 -17.67
C PRO A 161 4.99 -6.13 -16.65
N ILE A 162 4.89 -4.86 -17.08
CA ILE A 162 4.40 -3.78 -16.21
C ILE A 162 2.92 -3.51 -16.52
N ASN A 163 2.09 -3.39 -15.47
CA ASN A 163 0.66 -3.05 -15.52
C ASN A 163 -0.17 -3.97 -16.44
N GLN A 164 0.28 -5.23 -16.62
CA GLN A 164 -0.45 -6.18 -17.44
C GLN A 164 -1.85 -6.44 -16.85
N GLY A 165 -2.85 -6.43 -17.72
CA GLY A 165 -4.26 -6.60 -17.33
C GLY A 165 -4.93 -5.30 -16.86
N ALA A 166 -4.16 -4.26 -16.50
CA ALA A 166 -4.73 -2.99 -16.09
C ALA A 166 -5.32 -2.14 -17.24
N GLY A 167 -5.15 -2.57 -18.51
CA GLY A 167 -5.79 -1.95 -19.68
C GLY A 167 -5.18 -0.62 -20.09
N GLY A 168 -3.92 -0.35 -19.77
CA GLY A 168 -3.19 0.87 -20.13
C GLY A 168 -1.84 0.96 -19.45
N ASP A 169 -1.15 2.08 -19.64
CA ASP A 169 0.14 2.35 -19.01
C ASP A 169 0.03 2.58 -17.49
N LEU A 170 -1.15 2.97 -17.00
CA LEU A 170 -1.44 3.24 -15.60
C LEU A 170 -2.47 2.27 -15.05
N VAL A 171 -2.26 1.85 -13.81
CA VAL A 171 -3.29 1.20 -12.99
C VAL A 171 -4.21 2.28 -12.44
N MET A 172 -5.40 2.41 -13.01
CA MET A 172 -6.29 3.53 -12.72
C MET A 172 -7.75 3.08 -12.77
N ALA A 173 -8.55 3.58 -11.83
CA ALA A 173 -10.00 3.39 -11.82
C ALA A 173 -10.63 4.14 -13.01
N PRO A 174 -11.70 3.59 -13.62
CA PRO A 174 -12.45 4.30 -14.64
C PRO A 174 -13.19 5.50 -14.06
N ALA A 175 -13.55 6.47 -14.91
CA ALA A 175 -14.32 7.64 -14.48
C ALA A 175 -15.70 7.27 -13.92
N ARG A 176 -16.28 6.16 -14.38
CA ARG A 176 -17.52 5.55 -13.87
C ARG A 176 -17.52 4.05 -14.14
N GLY A 177 -18.26 3.32 -13.30
CA GLY A 177 -18.36 1.86 -13.40
C GLY A 177 -17.17 1.15 -12.81
N GLN A 178 -16.94 -0.07 -13.23
CA GLN A 178 -15.99 -0.98 -12.61
C GLN A 178 -14.92 -1.41 -13.62
N LYS A 179 -13.67 -1.46 -13.14
CA LYS A 179 -12.55 -2.06 -13.86
C LYS A 179 -12.07 -3.28 -13.11
N ILE A 180 -12.52 -4.43 -13.57
CA ILE A 180 -12.23 -5.73 -12.96
C ILE A 180 -11.11 -6.41 -13.76
N VAL A 181 -10.08 -6.83 -13.05
CA VAL A 181 -8.93 -7.56 -13.61
C VAL A 181 -8.88 -8.95 -12.98
N ARG A 182 -8.86 -9.97 -13.82
CA ARG A 182 -8.70 -11.36 -13.36
C ARG A 182 -7.25 -11.62 -12.98
N ILE A 183 -7.04 -11.96 -11.73
CA ILE A 183 -5.72 -12.30 -11.19
C ILE A 183 -5.45 -13.80 -11.32
N ALA A 184 -6.44 -14.62 -10.97
CA ALA A 184 -6.45 -16.06 -11.12
C ALA A 184 -7.88 -16.55 -11.38
N ASP A 185 -8.06 -17.83 -11.58
CA ASP A 185 -9.40 -18.41 -11.62
C ASP A 185 -10.05 -18.22 -10.24
N GLY A 186 -11.21 -17.58 -10.21
CA GLY A 186 -11.94 -17.26 -8.99
C GLY A 186 -11.39 -16.09 -8.17
N LEU A 187 -10.29 -15.41 -8.57
CA LEU A 187 -9.77 -14.21 -7.91
C LEU A 187 -9.73 -13.02 -8.88
N THR A 188 -10.39 -11.95 -8.51
CA THR A 188 -10.39 -10.69 -9.27
C THR A 188 -9.97 -9.52 -8.42
N PHE A 189 -9.38 -8.50 -9.06
CA PHE A 189 -9.14 -7.18 -8.49
C PHE A 189 -9.98 -6.14 -9.23
N MET A 190 -10.77 -5.38 -8.49
CA MET A 190 -11.40 -4.17 -9.00
C MET A 190 -10.57 -2.97 -8.58
N VAL A 191 -10.09 -2.18 -9.55
CA VAL A 191 -9.30 -0.98 -9.28
C VAL A 191 -10.24 0.14 -8.86
N LEU A 192 -10.05 0.67 -7.66
CA LEU A 192 -10.83 1.74 -7.06
C LEU A 192 -10.11 3.09 -7.05
N ALA A 193 -8.77 3.08 -6.92
CA ALA A 193 -7.94 4.28 -6.94
C ALA A 193 -6.59 3.96 -7.59
N PRO A 194 -5.85 5.00 -8.07
CA PRO A 194 -6.30 6.37 -8.27
C PRO A 194 -7.27 6.51 -9.47
N ASN A 195 -8.02 7.61 -9.53
CA ASN A 195 -8.77 8.01 -10.73
C ASN A 195 -8.05 9.15 -11.48
N GLN A 196 -8.56 9.54 -12.65
CA GLN A 196 -7.95 10.60 -13.46
C GLN A 196 -7.87 11.95 -12.73
N GLN A 197 -8.86 12.28 -11.92
CA GLN A 197 -8.89 13.55 -11.19
C GLN A 197 -7.78 13.61 -10.14
N GLN A 198 -7.56 12.52 -9.41
CA GLN A 198 -6.50 12.39 -8.40
C GLN A 198 -5.12 12.51 -9.05
N LEU A 199 -4.91 11.84 -10.17
CA LEU A 199 -3.66 11.92 -10.93
C LEU A 199 -3.40 13.32 -11.49
N THR A 200 -4.46 14.01 -11.96
CA THR A 200 -4.34 15.39 -12.44
C THR A 200 -3.97 16.34 -11.29
N ARG A 201 -4.56 16.14 -10.11
CA ARG A 201 -4.23 16.90 -8.91
C ARG A 201 -2.78 16.67 -8.48
N LEU A 202 -2.34 15.40 -8.43
CA LEU A 202 -0.94 15.03 -8.16
C LEU A 202 0.02 15.76 -9.11
N GLN A 203 -0.26 15.73 -10.43
CA GLN A 203 0.54 16.42 -11.45
C GLN A 203 0.62 17.93 -11.20
N THR A 204 -0.50 18.53 -10.84
CA THR A 204 -0.60 19.98 -10.58
C THR A 204 0.21 20.37 -9.35
N GLU A 205 0.09 19.66 -8.27
CA GLU A 205 0.83 19.94 -7.02
C GLU A 205 2.35 19.74 -7.23
N PHE A 206 2.73 18.70 -7.95
CA PHE A 206 4.13 18.48 -8.27
C PHE A 206 4.71 19.60 -9.17
N ALA A 207 3.95 20.07 -10.17
CA ALA A 207 4.39 21.17 -11.02
C ALA A 207 4.59 22.47 -10.21
N LYS A 208 3.71 22.75 -9.24
CA LYS A 208 3.85 23.88 -8.31
C LYS A 208 5.11 23.75 -7.46
N ALA A 209 5.32 22.58 -6.82
CA ALA A 209 6.50 22.31 -6.00
C ALA A 209 7.79 22.50 -6.81
N SER A 210 7.84 21.95 -8.03
CA SER A 210 8.99 22.10 -8.94
C SER A 210 9.28 23.54 -9.33
N GLN A 211 8.24 24.37 -9.52
CA GLN A 211 8.38 25.80 -9.82
C GLN A 211 8.89 26.60 -8.62
N GLN A 212 8.40 26.28 -7.42
CA GLN A 212 8.85 26.93 -6.18
C GLN A 212 10.32 26.67 -5.88
N ILE A 213 10.78 25.42 -6.08
CA ILE A 213 12.21 25.05 -5.96
C ILE A 213 13.05 25.86 -6.95
N LYS A 214 12.64 25.94 -8.22
CA LYS A 214 13.34 26.76 -9.23
C LYS A 214 13.32 28.26 -8.93
N GLY A 215 12.30 28.74 -8.22
CA GLY A 215 12.14 30.13 -7.79
C GLY A 215 12.93 30.50 -6.53
N GLY A 216 13.69 29.56 -5.93
CA GLY A 216 14.54 29.82 -4.76
C GLY A 216 13.78 29.74 -3.43
N ALA A 217 12.58 29.16 -3.39
CA ALA A 217 11.93 28.80 -2.12
C ALA A 217 12.77 27.73 -1.41
N SER A 218 12.80 27.78 -0.08
CA SER A 218 13.53 26.75 0.66
C SER A 218 12.85 25.38 0.44
N ASP A 219 13.65 24.35 0.14
CA ASP A 219 13.16 23.00 -0.13
C ASP A 219 12.28 22.45 1.03
N ALA A 220 12.60 22.85 2.26
CA ALA A 220 11.83 22.49 3.46
C ALA A 220 10.38 23.03 3.46
N ALA A 221 10.15 24.27 3.02
CA ALA A 221 8.83 24.86 2.97
C ALA A 221 7.97 24.22 1.86
N VAL A 222 8.58 23.86 0.73
CA VAL A 222 7.92 23.20 -0.40
C VAL A 222 7.57 21.76 -0.05
N GLY A 223 8.50 21.05 0.61
CA GLY A 223 8.29 19.69 1.06
C GLY A 223 7.17 19.59 2.08
N ALA A 224 7.15 20.47 3.08
CA ALA A 224 6.10 20.50 4.11
C ALA A 224 4.70 20.73 3.51
N ASP A 225 4.57 21.64 2.52
CA ASP A 225 3.29 21.88 1.85
C ASP A 225 2.86 20.67 0.99
N TYR A 226 3.81 20.05 0.29
CA TYR A 226 3.56 18.86 -0.52
C TYR A 226 3.04 17.68 0.30
N LEU A 227 3.57 17.48 1.51
CA LEU A 227 3.20 16.37 2.40
C LEU A 227 1.97 16.67 3.24
N ASN A 228 1.80 17.91 3.70
CA ASN A 228 0.58 18.33 4.39
C ASN A 228 -0.67 18.10 3.52
N ASN A 229 -0.51 18.11 2.19
CA ASN A 229 -1.58 17.80 1.23
C ASN A 229 -1.70 16.31 0.89
N THR A 230 -0.91 15.41 1.52
CA THR A 230 -0.89 13.96 1.25
C THR A 230 -0.78 13.63 -0.26
N VAL A 231 0.04 14.41 -0.97
CA VAL A 231 0.09 14.38 -2.44
C VAL A 231 0.57 13.04 -2.99
N PRO A 232 1.62 12.38 -2.45
CA PRO A 232 2.03 11.05 -2.91
C PRO A 232 0.91 10.03 -2.77
N ASN A 233 0.15 10.09 -1.67
CA ASN A 233 -0.93 9.16 -1.36
C ASN A 233 -2.10 9.23 -2.36
N MET A 234 -2.22 10.35 -3.12
CA MET A 234 -3.20 10.48 -4.20
C MET A 234 -2.94 9.52 -5.36
N SER A 235 -1.73 8.95 -5.47
CA SER A 235 -1.39 7.96 -6.50
C SER A 235 -1.58 6.53 -6.02
N SER A 236 -1.97 6.32 -4.75
CA SER A 236 -2.12 4.99 -4.17
C SER A 236 -3.09 4.13 -4.98
N ILE A 237 -2.61 2.98 -5.43
CA ILE A 237 -3.43 1.95 -6.04
C ILE A 237 -4.22 1.27 -4.92
N ALA A 238 -5.53 1.47 -4.94
CA ALA A 238 -6.46 0.75 -4.07
C ALA A 238 -7.28 -0.23 -4.89
N VAL A 239 -7.44 -1.46 -4.37
CA VAL A 239 -8.18 -2.52 -5.05
C VAL A 239 -9.17 -3.19 -4.11
N LEU A 240 -10.31 -3.59 -4.64
CA LEU A 240 -11.20 -4.56 -4.03
C LEU A 240 -10.82 -5.94 -4.61
N ALA A 241 -10.24 -6.79 -3.77
CA ALA A 241 -9.98 -8.19 -4.09
C ALA A 241 -11.24 -9.01 -3.77
N GLU A 242 -11.75 -9.74 -4.76
CA GLU A 242 -12.93 -10.57 -4.60
C GLU A 242 -12.66 -12.01 -5.02
N ALA A 243 -13.06 -12.95 -4.18
CA ALA A 243 -13.00 -14.38 -4.42
C ALA A 243 -14.33 -15.05 -4.13
N ALA A 244 -14.67 -16.12 -4.86
CA ALA A 244 -15.85 -16.92 -4.59
C ALA A 244 -15.60 -17.78 -3.34
N GLY A 245 -16.42 -17.62 -2.31
CA GLY A 245 -16.35 -18.44 -1.09
C GLY A 245 -16.89 -19.86 -1.31
N PRO A 246 -16.61 -20.79 -0.37
CA PRO A 246 -17.06 -22.18 -0.44
C PRO A 246 -18.60 -22.33 -0.48
N ASP A 247 -19.29 -21.36 0.09
CA ASP A 247 -20.75 -21.26 0.15
C ASP A 247 -21.36 -20.56 -1.08
N GLY A 248 -20.54 -20.20 -2.08
CA GLY A 248 -20.95 -19.44 -3.26
C GLY A 248 -21.11 -17.94 -3.03
N THR A 249 -20.88 -17.45 -1.79
CA THR A 249 -20.87 -16.01 -1.52
C THR A 249 -19.50 -15.41 -1.86
N ALA A 250 -19.48 -14.15 -2.30
CA ALA A 250 -18.23 -13.46 -2.54
C ALA A 250 -17.55 -13.12 -1.20
N ARG A 251 -16.24 -13.37 -1.11
CA ARG A 251 -15.37 -12.87 -0.05
C ARG A 251 -14.60 -11.67 -0.58
N ARG A 252 -14.56 -10.60 0.20
CA ARG A 252 -14.05 -9.29 -0.23
C ARG A 252 -13.01 -8.75 0.72
N MET A 253 -11.86 -8.35 0.15
CA MET A 253 -10.83 -7.59 0.86
C MET A 253 -10.67 -6.23 0.19
N LEU A 254 -10.83 -5.15 0.93
CA LEU A 254 -10.49 -3.80 0.47
C LEU A 254 -9.06 -3.47 0.88
N LEU A 255 -8.16 -3.40 -0.12
CA LEU A 255 -6.73 -3.13 0.05
C LEU A 255 -6.48 -1.71 -0.44
N THR A 256 -6.15 -0.82 0.46
CA THR A 256 -6.28 0.63 0.25
C THR A 256 -4.95 1.34 -0.02
N GLY A 257 -3.80 0.71 0.29
CA GLY A 257 -2.55 1.45 0.42
C GLY A 257 -2.76 2.64 1.36
N ASP A 258 -2.31 3.81 0.93
CA ASP A 258 -2.44 5.06 1.67
C ASP A 258 -3.49 6.01 1.06
N ALA A 259 -4.36 5.47 0.18
CA ALA A 259 -5.44 6.24 -0.42
C ALA A 259 -6.35 6.86 0.66
N ARG A 260 -6.76 8.13 0.45
CA ARG A 260 -7.62 8.83 1.41
C ARG A 260 -9.03 8.24 1.44
N GLY A 261 -9.65 8.26 2.62
CA GLY A 261 -10.99 7.71 2.82
C GLY A 261 -12.08 8.44 2.00
N ASP A 262 -11.99 9.77 1.83
CA ASP A 262 -12.91 10.54 0.99
C ASP A 262 -12.81 10.12 -0.49
N VAL A 263 -11.60 9.87 -0.96
CA VAL A 263 -11.31 9.36 -2.31
C VAL A 263 -11.89 7.96 -2.52
N LEU A 264 -11.70 7.09 -1.54
CA LEU A 264 -12.25 5.73 -1.59
C LEU A 264 -13.77 5.73 -1.61
N LEU A 265 -14.42 6.58 -0.80
CA LEU A 265 -15.87 6.74 -0.80
C LEU A 265 -16.40 7.21 -2.15
N GLU A 266 -15.78 8.23 -2.75
CA GLU A 266 -16.12 8.70 -4.10
C GLU A 266 -15.96 7.57 -5.13
N SER A 267 -14.87 6.81 -5.06
CA SER A 267 -14.60 5.71 -5.98
C SER A 267 -15.62 4.57 -5.84
N LEU A 268 -16.01 4.22 -4.62
CA LEU A 268 -17.07 3.23 -4.37
C LEU A 268 -18.43 3.68 -4.91
N GLU A 269 -18.73 4.97 -4.78
CA GLU A 269 -19.96 5.56 -5.34
C GLU A 269 -19.95 5.53 -6.88
N LEU A 270 -18.84 5.96 -7.50
CA LEU A 270 -18.68 5.93 -8.97
C LEU A 270 -18.70 4.51 -9.53
N ALA A 271 -18.24 3.53 -8.77
CA ALA A 271 -18.30 2.11 -9.11
C ALA A 271 -19.69 1.48 -8.90
N GLY A 272 -20.64 2.21 -8.26
CA GLY A 272 -21.98 1.72 -7.95
C GLY A 272 -22.00 0.64 -6.87
N LEU A 273 -21.06 0.67 -5.92
CA LEU A 273 -20.90 -0.33 -4.86
C LEU A 273 -21.60 0.06 -3.55
N LEU A 274 -21.98 1.33 -3.38
CA LEU A 274 -22.66 1.77 -2.17
C LEU A 274 -24.13 1.34 -2.19
N ASP A 275 -24.52 0.53 -1.22
CA ASP A 275 -25.93 0.26 -0.92
C ASP A 275 -26.39 1.18 0.22
N GLN A 276 -27.41 2.01 -0.03
CA GLN A 276 -27.89 3.05 0.90
C GLN A 276 -26.73 3.89 1.50
N GLY A 277 -25.72 4.21 0.68
CA GLY A 277 -24.57 5.00 1.06
C GLY A 277 -23.51 4.25 1.87
N ARG A 278 -23.61 2.91 2.00
CA ARG A 278 -22.70 2.04 2.76
C ARG A 278 -22.14 0.93 1.91
N PHE A 279 -20.97 0.45 2.29
CA PHE A 279 -20.31 -0.70 1.70
C PHE A 279 -19.71 -1.59 2.78
N HIS A 280 -19.92 -2.89 2.67
CA HIS A 280 -19.37 -3.86 3.60
C HIS A 280 -18.39 -4.80 2.90
N VAL A 281 -17.28 -5.11 3.58
CA VAL A 281 -16.29 -6.09 3.14
C VAL A 281 -15.95 -7.04 4.30
N ASP A 282 -15.46 -8.24 3.98
CA ASP A 282 -15.02 -9.18 5.01
C ASP A 282 -13.72 -8.71 5.70
N LEU A 283 -12.85 -8.00 4.93
CA LEU A 283 -11.59 -7.46 5.44
C LEU A 283 -11.29 -6.08 4.83
N LEU A 284 -10.93 -5.12 5.68
CA LEU A 284 -10.38 -3.82 5.31
C LEU A 284 -8.93 -3.71 5.78
N LYS A 285 -7.97 -3.59 4.85
CA LYS A 285 -6.67 -3.02 5.20
C LYS A 285 -6.87 -1.51 5.37
N VAL A 286 -6.75 -1.04 6.60
CA VAL A 286 -7.01 0.37 6.92
C VAL A 286 -5.97 1.25 6.25
N GLN A 287 -6.43 2.29 5.57
CA GLN A 287 -5.61 3.21 4.79
C GLN A 287 -4.58 3.94 5.65
N HIS A 288 -3.40 4.15 5.09
CA HIS A 288 -2.33 4.97 5.65
C HIS A 288 -2.07 4.62 7.12
N HIS A 289 -1.94 3.32 7.39
CA HIS A 289 -1.62 2.75 8.72
C HIS A 289 -2.55 3.23 9.84
N CYS A 290 -3.81 3.59 9.51
CA CYS A 290 -4.79 4.21 10.40
C CYS A 290 -4.40 5.63 10.83
N SER A 291 -3.91 6.43 9.87
CA SER A 291 -3.64 7.86 10.08
C SER A 291 -4.93 8.68 10.09
N SER A 292 -5.09 9.57 11.07
CA SER A 292 -6.21 10.53 11.11
C SER A 292 -6.18 11.58 9.99
N HIS A 293 -5.05 11.70 9.26
CA HIS A 293 -4.94 12.57 8.09
C HIS A 293 -5.57 11.97 6.83
N SER A 294 -5.75 10.65 6.79
CA SER A 294 -6.24 9.93 5.60
C SER A 294 -7.56 9.21 5.84
N THR A 295 -8.07 9.19 7.07
CA THR A 295 -9.37 8.60 7.39
C THR A 295 -10.25 9.54 8.20
N THR A 296 -11.54 9.22 8.32
CA THR A 296 -12.52 9.99 9.09
C THR A 296 -13.52 9.03 9.74
N GLN A 297 -14.28 9.51 10.69
CA GLN A 297 -15.39 8.76 11.26
C GLN A 297 -16.42 8.39 10.19
N ASP A 298 -16.78 9.33 9.30
CA ASP A 298 -17.72 9.10 8.17
C ASP A 298 -17.26 7.95 7.28
N PHE A 299 -15.95 7.81 7.04
CA PHE A 299 -15.43 6.68 6.29
C PHE A 299 -15.76 5.34 6.97
N PHE A 300 -15.51 5.20 8.27
CA PHE A 300 -15.78 3.97 9.01
C PHE A 300 -17.28 3.71 9.22
N GLU A 301 -18.11 4.73 9.21
CA GLU A 301 -19.59 4.59 9.26
C GLU A 301 -20.14 4.07 7.92
N ARG A 302 -19.50 4.42 6.81
CA ARG A 302 -19.93 4.06 5.46
C ARG A 302 -19.23 2.84 4.89
N VAL A 303 -17.94 2.62 5.23
CA VAL A 303 -17.17 1.43 4.85
C VAL A 303 -16.92 0.59 6.08
N THR A 304 -17.64 -0.52 6.17
CA THR A 304 -17.59 -1.41 7.33
C THR A 304 -16.90 -2.72 6.98
N ALA A 305 -16.26 -3.35 7.97
CA ALA A 305 -15.67 -4.67 7.80
C ALA A 305 -15.85 -5.53 9.05
N ASP A 306 -15.76 -6.87 8.88
CA ASP A 306 -15.68 -7.80 10.00
C ASP A 306 -14.27 -7.86 10.58
N ARG A 307 -13.25 -7.65 9.72
CA ARG A 307 -11.84 -7.68 10.07
C ARG A 307 -11.10 -6.45 9.53
N TYR A 308 -10.30 -5.85 10.40
CA TYR A 308 -9.46 -4.69 10.05
C TYR A 308 -7.99 -5.07 10.19
N VAL A 309 -7.18 -4.79 9.18
CA VAL A 309 -5.71 -4.96 9.24
C VAL A 309 -5.06 -3.59 9.30
N ILE A 310 -4.20 -3.38 10.30
CA ILE A 310 -3.50 -2.14 10.56
C ILE A 310 -2.01 -2.45 10.67
N SER A 311 -1.23 -1.98 9.71
CA SER A 311 0.23 -1.98 9.76
C SER A 311 0.73 -0.71 10.44
N GLY A 312 1.95 -0.75 10.96
CA GLY A 312 2.58 0.39 11.61
C GLY A 312 3.27 -0.02 12.92
N ASN A 313 4.23 0.77 13.36
CA ASN A 313 5.05 0.50 14.55
C ASN A 313 5.04 1.63 15.58
N GLY A 314 4.12 2.58 15.45
CA GLY A 314 4.02 3.76 16.32
C GLY A 314 4.93 4.92 15.91
N LYS A 315 5.75 4.79 14.88
CA LYS A 315 6.49 5.91 14.32
C LYS A 315 5.48 6.92 13.74
N HIS A 316 5.75 8.21 13.92
CA HIS A 316 4.82 9.30 13.55
C HIS A 316 3.45 9.20 14.25
N ASP A 317 3.40 8.58 15.44
CA ASP A 317 2.18 8.35 16.21
C ASP A 317 1.11 7.49 15.50
N ILE A 318 1.47 6.76 14.44
CA ILE A 318 0.55 5.93 13.65
C ILE A 318 0.61 4.44 14.12
N PRO A 319 -0.55 3.80 14.42
CA PRO A 319 -1.92 4.27 14.26
C PRO A 319 -2.31 5.41 15.23
N HIS A 320 -2.98 6.45 14.73
CA HIS A 320 -3.46 7.54 15.57
C HIS A 320 -4.60 7.08 16.46
N ALA A 321 -4.58 7.46 17.75
CA ALA A 321 -5.62 7.12 18.72
C ALA A 321 -7.00 7.66 18.30
N ASP A 322 -7.06 8.86 17.70
CA ASP A 322 -8.29 9.44 17.19
C ASP A 322 -8.91 8.59 16.08
N ALA A 323 -8.11 8.11 15.13
CA ALA A 323 -8.59 7.26 14.03
C ALA A 323 -9.10 5.90 14.54
N LEU A 324 -8.41 5.30 15.51
CA LEU A 324 -8.91 4.11 16.21
C LEU A 324 -10.21 4.40 16.97
N GLY A 325 -10.32 5.56 17.60
CA GLY A 325 -11.55 6.02 18.27
C GLY A 325 -12.71 6.19 17.30
N TRP A 326 -12.47 6.72 16.09
CA TRP A 326 -13.49 6.82 15.04
C TRP A 326 -13.96 5.46 14.54
N LEU A 327 -13.04 4.50 14.35
CA LEU A 327 -13.40 3.12 14.02
C LEU A 327 -14.26 2.50 15.11
N SER A 328 -13.83 2.61 16.36
CA SER A 328 -14.57 2.09 17.52
C SER A 328 -15.98 2.69 17.62
N ALA A 329 -16.09 4.02 17.50
CA ALA A 329 -17.37 4.72 17.56
C ALA A 329 -18.31 4.32 16.42
N ALA A 330 -17.78 4.23 15.19
CA ALA A 330 -18.55 3.83 14.01
C ALA A 330 -19.08 2.38 14.10
N ARG A 331 -18.42 1.54 14.89
CA ARG A 331 -18.75 0.11 15.09
C ARG A 331 -19.32 -0.19 16.48
N ALA A 332 -19.72 0.82 17.24
CA ALA A 332 -20.21 0.65 18.61
C ALA A 332 -21.31 -0.42 18.71
N GLY A 333 -21.14 -1.36 19.63
CA GLY A 333 -22.05 -2.49 19.85
C GLY A 333 -22.03 -3.58 18.75
N GLN A 334 -21.23 -3.45 17.72
CA GLN A 334 -21.05 -4.46 16.68
C GLN A 334 -19.74 -5.20 16.90
N ARG A 335 -19.67 -6.45 16.41
CA ARG A 335 -18.44 -7.24 16.51
C ARG A 335 -17.49 -6.90 15.36
N TYR A 336 -16.21 -6.75 15.69
CA TYR A 336 -15.12 -6.81 14.73
C TYR A 336 -13.82 -7.31 15.36
N ASP A 337 -12.89 -7.73 14.51
CA ASP A 337 -11.54 -8.12 14.87
C ASP A 337 -10.54 -7.19 14.18
N ALA A 338 -9.64 -6.55 14.94
CA ALA A 338 -8.55 -5.72 14.41
C ALA A 338 -7.21 -6.45 14.58
N TYR A 339 -6.45 -6.55 13.51
CA TYR A 339 -5.16 -7.23 13.43
C TYR A 339 -4.06 -6.21 13.21
N LEU A 340 -3.14 -6.07 14.18
CA LEU A 340 -2.08 -5.09 14.15
C LEU A 340 -0.71 -5.78 13.99
N THR A 341 0.13 -5.26 13.09
CA THR A 341 1.48 -5.81 12.87
C THR A 341 2.41 -5.58 14.06
N ASN A 342 2.18 -4.56 14.87
CA ASN A 342 2.99 -4.26 16.05
C ASN A 342 2.14 -3.77 17.22
N ARG A 343 2.51 -4.19 18.43
CA ARG A 343 2.02 -3.60 19.67
C ARG A 343 2.97 -2.48 20.12
N ILE A 344 3.39 -1.66 19.21
CA ILE A 344 4.06 -0.38 19.36
C ILE A 344 5.49 -0.36 19.86
N GLY A 345 6.32 0.39 19.10
CA GLY A 345 7.71 0.63 19.38
C GLY A 345 8.05 2.01 19.96
N VAL A 346 7.20 3.03 19.84
CA VAL A 346 7.53 4.40 20.25
C VAL A 346 6.88 4.74 21.58
N LEU A 347 7.68 5.24 22.53
CA LEU A 347 7.31 5.37 23.93
C LEU A 347 6.06 6.21 24.20
N ASP A 348 5.88 7.31 23.50
CA ASP A 348 4.76 8.22 23.77
C ASP A 348 3.45 7.66 23.21
N ASN A 349 3.48 7.09 22.00
CA ASN A 349 2.30 6.50 21.39
C ASN A 349 1.92 5.16 22.02
N ARG A 350 2.87 4.38 22.53
CA ARG A 350 2.58 3.16 23.28
C ARG A 350 1.63 3.40 24.44
N LYS A 351 1.88 4.43 25.24
CA LYS A 351 1.02 4.80 26.36
C LYS A 351 -0.39 5.18 25.89
N THR A 352 -0.50 5.89 24.78
CA THR A 352 -1.77 6.30 24.21
C THR A 352 -2.57 5.11 23.70
N LEU A 353 -1.94 4.17 22.97
CA LEU A 353 -2.63 2.97 22.47
C LEU A 353 -3.01 2.02 23.62
N ASP A 354 -2.13 1.75 24.59
CA ASP A 354 -2.48 0.93 25.75
C ASP A 354 -3.66 1.54 26.51
N THR A 355 -3.70 2.86 26.67
CA THR A 355 -4.83 3.56 27.29
C THR A 355 -6.12 3.39 26.48
N PHE A 356 -6.03 3.50 25.15
CA PHE A 356 -7.13 3.26 24.24
C PHE A 356 -7.63 1.80 24.36
N LEU A 357 -6.74 0.81 24.28
CA LEU A 357 -7.09 -0.62 24.37
C LEU A 357 -7.73 -0.97 25.72
N ASP A 358 -7.23 -0.41 26.81
CA ASP A 358 -7.82 -0.57 28.15
C ASP A 358 -9.22 0.04 28.23
N SER A 359 -9.47 1.15 27.56
CA SER A 359 -10.79 1.75 27.44
C SER A 359 -11.73 0.90 26.60
N GLU A 360 -11.25 0.41 25.45
CA GLU A 360 -12.01 -0.46 24.56
C GLU A 360 -12.45 -1.75 25.26
N ALA A 361 -11.54 -2.43 25.95
CA ALA A 361 -11.85 -3.66 26.68
C ALA A 361 -12.98 -3.48 27.71
N ARG A 362 -13.11 -2.27 28.28
CA ARG A 362 -14.18 -1.95 29.24
C ARG A 362 -15.50 -1.54 28.58
N ASN A 363 -15.40 -0.73 27.51
CA ASN A 363 -16.56 -0.04 26.95
C ASN A 363 -17.14 -0.75 25.72
N GLN A 364 -16.33 -1.50 24.99
CA GLN A 364 -16.68 -2.18 23.73
C GLN A 364 -16.22 -3.65 23.76
N PRO A 365 -16.84 -4.51 24.60
CA PRO A 365 -16.37 -5.90 24.77
C PRO A 365 -16.53 -6.78 23.53
N THR A 366 -17.21 -6.29 22.48
CA THR A 366 -17.36 -6.96 21.18
C THR A 366 -16.24 -6.67 20.21
N HIS A 367 -15.36 -5.70 20.52
CA HIS A 367 -14.19 -5.38 19.72
C HIS A 367 -12.99 -6.21 20.18
N SER A 368 -12.31 -6.85 19.24
CA SER A 368 -11.14 -7.69 19.53
C SER A 368 -9.90 -7.14 18.84
N TYR A 369 -8.77 -7.09 19.55
CA TYR A 369 -7.51 -6.62 19.03
C TYR A 369 -6.46 -7.71 19.10
N HIS A 370 -5.92 -8.10 17.94
CA HIS A 370 -4.93 -9.16 17.78
C HIS A 370 -3.60 -8.54 17.35
N PHE A 371 -2.52 -8.98 17.96
CA PHE A 371 -1.19 -8.47 17.67
C PHE A 371 -0.30 -9.59 17.11
N ARG A 372 0.53 -9.25 16.14
CA ARG A 372 1.60 -10.14 15.71
C ARG A 372 2.50 -10.49 16.91
N ALA A 373 2.83 -11.75 17.08
CA ALA A 373 3.81 -12.13 18.10
C ALA A 373 5.21 -11.63 17.71
N GLU A 374 6.00 -11.18 18.68
CA GLU A 374 7.30 -10.53 18.44
C GLU A 374 8.26 -11.36 17.58
N LYS A 375 8.25 -12.69 17.74
CA LYS A 375 9.10 -13.64 17.01
C LYS A 375 8.59 -13.97 15.60
N ASP A 376 7.35 -13.64 15.29
CA ASP A 376 6.73 -13.99 14.01
C ASP A 376 7.02 -12.90 12.97
N LEU A 377 7.18 -13.28 11.71
CA LEU A 377 7.43 -12.34 10.62
C LEU A 377 6.17 -11.56 10.23
N SER A 378 4.99 -12.10 10.56
CA SER A 378 3.71 -11.60 10.05
C SER A 378 2.55 -11.94 10.98
N ILE A 379 1.38 -11.34 10.70
CA ILE A 379 0.07 -11.75 11.18
C ILE A 379 -0.83 -12.04 9.99
N SER A 380 -1.61 -13.12 10.05
CA SER A 380 -2.45 -13.57 8.94
C SER A 380 -3.92 -13.52 9.30
N VAL A 381 -4.75 -13.16 8.31
CA VAL A 381 -6.22 -13.13 8.42
C VAL A 381 -6.79 -13.94 7.27
N ASP A 382 -7.46 -15.03 7.59
CA ASP A 382 -8.06 -15.94 6.62
C ASP A 382 -9.57 -15.70 6.48
N LEU A 383 -10.08 -15.74 5.26
CA LEU A 383 -11.49 -15.53 4.93
C LEU A 383 -12.20 -16.80 4.42
N GLY A 384 -11.46 -17.91 4.27
CA GLY A 384 -12.12 -19.10 3.76
C GLY A 384 -11.33 -20.35 3.71
#